data_bdc7ad16d993c4c65fa2a5702c2c701e
#
_entry.id   bdc7ad16d993c4c65fa2a5702c2c701e
#
_cell.length_a   1.000
_cell.length_b   1.000
_cell.length_c   1.000
_cell.angle_alpha   90.00
_cell.angle_beta   90.00
_cell.angle_gamma   90.00
#
_symmetry.space_group_name_H-M   'P 1'
#
loop_
_entity.id
_entity.type
_entity.pdbx_description
1 polymer ?
#
loop_
_entity_poly.entity_id
_entity_poly.type
_entity_poly.pdbx_seq_one_letter_code
_entity_poly.pdbx_strand_id
1 'polypeptide(L)'
;EMMDLAIERTDHIHARVGSPQAAQVPDPRIGKGLGWTKRFEVWWDRIIEARAAEGRPFLTINPEFGPPPYQAINPHTEEPLADIWEICLWMSNRFRTRWADL
;
A
#
# COMPACT_ATOMS: atom_id res chain seq x y z
N GLU A 1 19.09 -4.90 10.79
CA GLU A 1 18.45 -3.67 10.34
C GLU A 1 17.07 -3.47 10.92
N MET A 2 16.66 -2.22 11.07
CA MET A 2 15.33 -1.90 11.61
C MET A 2 14.21 -2.43 10.73
N MET A 3 14.35 -2.35 9.41
CA MET A 3 13.33 -2.86 8.48
C MET A 3 13.20 -4.38 8.56
N ASP A 4 14.30 -5.09 8.70
CA ASP A 4 14.28 -6.55 8.86
C ASP A 4 13.54 -6.95 10.13
N LEU A 5 13.77 -6.25 11.23
CA LEU A 5 13.08 -6.49 12.49
C LEU A 5 11.58 -6.20 12.37
N ALA A 6 11.21 -5.11 11.71
CA ALA A 6 9.81 -4.77 11.47
C ALA A 6 9.10 -5.85 10.66
N ILE A 7 9.74 -6.33 9.59
CA ILE A 7 9.19 -7.40 8.73
C ILE A 7 9.01 -8.68 9.54
N GLU A 8 10.00 -9.04 10.36
CA GLU A 8 9.94 -10.25 11.20
C GLU A 8 8.76 -10.24 12.17
N ARG A 9 8.37 -9.06 12.66
CA ARG A 9 7.36 -8.89 13.70
C ARG A 9 6.00 -8.38 13.24
N THR A 10 5.81 -8.17 11.95
CA THR A 10 4.56 -7.62 11.42
C THR A 10 3.50 -8.69 11.23
N ASP A 11 2.33 -8.45 11.82
CA ASP A 11 1.15 -9.32 11.69
C ASP A 11 -0.01 -8.69 10.95
N HIS A 12 0.07 -7.38 10.69
CA HIS A 12 -0.98 -6.61 10.03
C HIS A 12 -0.35 -5.43 9.27
N ILE A 13 -0.85 -5.15 8.08
CA ILE A 13 -0.32 -4.09 7.24
C ILE A 13 -1.37 -3.01 7.02
N HIS A 14 -1.01 -1.76 7.31
CA HIS A 14 -1.73 -0.58 6.85
C HIS A 14 -1.07 -0.14 5.55
N ALA A 15 -1.76 -0.37 4.44
CA ALA A 15 -1.21 -0.17 3.11
C ALA A 15 -1.45 1.25 2.60
N ARG A 16 -0.58 2.16 2.99
CA ARG A 16 -0.50 3.52 2.46
C ARG A 16 0.85 3.69 1.79
N VAL A 17 0.85 4.27 0.61
CA VAL A 17 2.09 4.55 -0.12
C VAL A 17 2.42 6.03 -0.01
N GLY A 18 3.57 6.33 0.53
CA GLY A 18 4.08 7.69 0.65
C GLY A 18 5.32 7.91 -0.21
N SER A 19 5.86 9.12 -0.14
CA SER A 19 7.09 9.52 -0.79
C SER A 19 7.86 10.45 0.14
N PRO A 20 9.13 10.83 -0.19
CA PRO A 20 9.84 11.81 0.61
C PRO A 20 9.13 13.16 0.72
N GLN A 21 8.22 13.48 -0.20
CA GLN A 21 7.53 14.76 -0.24
C GLN A 21 6.14 14.73 0.40
N ALA A 22 5.54 13.56 0.58
CA ALA A 22 4.18 13.46 1.10
C ALA A 22 3.92 12.13 1.79
N ALA A 23 3.05 12.16 2.81
CA ALA A 23 2.63 10.95 3.51
C ALA A 23 1.81 10.01 2.62
N GLN A 24 1.16 10.56 1.59
CA GLN A 24 0.36 9.78 0.65
C GLN A 24 0.61 10.29 -0.77
N VAL A 25 0.98 9.38 -1.67
CA VAL A 25 1.15 9.74 -3.09
C VAL A 25 -0.19 10.06 -3.72
N PRO A 26 -0.25 10.98 -4.73
CA PRO A 26 -1.51 11.36 -5.38
C PRO A 26 -2.26 10.18 -6.01
N ASP A 27 -1.55 9.28 -6.69
CA ASP A 27 -2.12 8.08 -7.26
C ASP A 27 -1.06 6.97 -7.29
N PRO A 28 -1.25 5.90 -6.47
CA PRO A 28 -0.27 4.82 -6.39
C PRO A 28 -0.28 3.89 -7.61
N ARG A 29 -1.22 4.08 -8.53
CA ARG A 29 -1.44 3.17 -9.67
C ARG A 29 -0.64 3.55 -10.89
N ILE A 30 -0.20 4.78 -11.02
CA ILE A 30 0.41 5.34 -12.23
C ILE A 30 1.68 6.15 -11.92
N GLY A 31 2.54 6.29 -12.94
CA GLY A 31 3.68 7.19 -12.92
C GLY A 31 4.62 6.97 -11.74
N LYS A 32 5.06 8.06 -11.14
CA LYS A 32 5.95 8.02 -9.97
C LYS A 32 5.27 7.37 -8.76
N GLY A 33 3.95 7.53 -8.63
CA GLY A 33 3.18 6.88 -7.57
C GLY A 33 3.27 5.37 -7.64
N LEU A 34 3.17 4.79 -8.83
CA LEU A 34 3.35 3.35 -9.01
C LEU A 34 4.78 2.92 -8.69
N GLY A 35 5.77 3.73 -9.01
CA GLY A 35 7.15 3.47 -8.63
C GLY A 35 7.32 3.34 -7.12
N TRP A 36 6.71 4.25 -6.36
CA TRP A 36 6.72 4.17 -4.89
C TRP A 36 5.96 2.95 -4.39
N THR A 37 4.83 2.63 -5.01
CA THR A 37 4.06 1.41 -4.67
C THR A 37 4.93 0.17 -4.80
N LYS A 38 5.64 0.02 -5.91
CA LYS A 38 6.52 -1.13 -6.13
C LYS A 38 7.63 -1.21 -5.09
N ARG A 39 8.14 -0.06 -4.63
CA ARG A 39 9.15 -0.03 -3.58
C ARG A 39 8.59 -0.53 -2.24
N PHE A 40 7.40 -0.10 -1.87
CA PHE A 40 6.73 -0.60 -0.66
C PHE A 40 6.40 -2.08 -0.78
N GLU A 41 6.04 -2.54 -1.97
CA GLU A 41 5.70 -3.94 -2.21
C GLU A 41 6.88 -4.89 -1.99
N VAL A 42 8.11 -4.43 -2.15
CA VAL A 42 9.29 -5.23 -1.82
C VAL A 42 9.26 -5.61 -0.33
N TRP A 43 8.92 -4.67 0.55
CA TRP A 43 8.82 -4.93 1.99
C TRP A 43 7.58 -5.75 2.32
N TRP A 44 6.44 -5.41 1.72
CA TRP A 44 5.18 -6.13 1.96
C TRP A 44 5.27 -7.59 1.51
N ASP A 45 5.90 -7.85 0.37
CA ASP A 45 6.09 -9.22 -0.12
C ASP A 45 6.92 -10.05 0.87
N ARG A 46 7.93 -9.47 1.50
CA ARG A 46 8.72 -10.14 2.53
C ARG A 46 7.88 -10.50 3.76
N ILE A 47 6.97 -9.61 4.16
CA ILE A 47 6.04 -9.88 5.27
C ILE A 47 5.10 -11.02 4.88
N ILE A 48 4.50 -10.95 3.71
CA ILE A 48 3.56 -11.95 3.18
C ILE A 48 4.23 -13.32 3.13
N GLU A 49 5.42 -13.40 2.56
CA GLU A 49 6.17 -14.65 2.45
C GLU A 49 6.53 -15.22 3.82
N ALA A 50 6.96 -14.37 4.74
CA ALA A 50 7.32 -14.79 6.09
C ALA A 50 6.11 -15.36 6.85
N ARG A 51 4.95 -14.70 6.75
CA ARG A 51 3.74 -15.18 7.43
C ARG A 51 3.18 -16.44 6.79
N ALA A 52 3.21 -16.54 5.47
CA ALA A 52 2.80 -17.74 4.76
C ALA A 52 3.70 -18.94 5.11
N ALA A 53 5.01 -18.73 5.22
CA ALA A 53 5.96 -19.77 5.61
C ALA A 53 5.71 -20.32 7.02
N GLU A 54 5.09 -19.53 7.89
CA GLU A 54 4.68 -19.99 9.23
C GLU A 54 3.42 -20.83 9.21
N GLY A 55 2.81 -21.04 8.04
CA GLY A 55 1.57 -21.82 7.90
C GLY A 55 0.32 -21.05 8.28
N ARG A 56 0.38 -19.71 8.34
CA ARG A 56 -0.79 -18.91 8.68
C ARG A 56 -1.84 -18.98 7.56
N PRO A 57 -3.13 -19.16 7.90
CA PRO A 57 -4.19 -19.26 6.88
C PRO A 57 -4.50 -17.93 6.19
N PHE A 58 -4.15 -16.80 6.82
CA PHE A 58 -4.39 -15.47 6.25
C PHE A 58 -3.45 -14.43 6.88
N LEU A 59 -3.34 -13.30 6.20
CA LEU A 59 -2.71 -12.09 6.70
C LEU A 59 -3.71 -10.94 6.50
N THR A 60 -3.90 -10.11 7.51
CA THR A 60 -4.81 -8.96 7.39
C THR A 60 -4.11 -7.74 6.88
N ILE A 61 -4.76 -7.02 5.95
CA ILE A 61 -4.29 -5.73 5.47
C ILE A 61 -5.43 -4.72 5.47
N ASN A 62 -5.10 -3.47 5.61
CA ASN A 62 -6.03 -2.36 5.54
C ASN A 62 -5.53 -1.35 4.51
N PRO A 63 -6.15 -1.28 3.30
CA PRO A 63 -5.80 -0.22 2.36
C PRO A 63 -6.15 1.12 2.98
N GLU A 64 -5.14 1.98 3.13
CA GLU A 64 -5.30 3.20 3.93
C GLU A 64 -4.96 4.45 3.12
N PHE A 65 -5.76 4.72 2.08
CA PHE A 65 -5.67 5.96 1.33
C PHE A 65 -6.80 6.88 1.79
N GLY A 66 -6.42 8.00 2.39
CA GLY A 66 -7.38 8.96 2.95
C GLY A 66 -7.82 10.02 1.95
N PRO A 67 -9.02 10.59 2.15
CA PRO A 67 -9.50 11.71 1.34
C PRO A 67 -8.71 12.99 1.62
N PRO A 68 -8.98 14.12 0.92
CA PRO A 68 -8.36 15.38 1.26
C PRO A 68 -8.51 15.71 2.77
N PRO A 69 -7.49 16.26 3.42
CA PRO A 69 -6.27 16.84 2.88
C PRO A 69 -5.13 15.85 2.56
N TYR A 70 -5.26 14.56 2.89
CA TYR A 70 -4.22 13.58 2.55
C TYR A 70 -4.13 13.35 1.05
N GLN A 71 -5.28 13.27 0.40
CA GLN A 71 -5.35 13.12 -1.05
C GLN A 71 -5.14 14.45 -1.75
N ALA A 72 -4.38 14.45 -2.84
CA ALA A 72 -4.15 15.62 -3.68
C ALA A 72 -5.44 16.02 -4.41
N ILE A 73 -5.63 17.32 -4.59
CA ILE A 73 -6.79 17.88 -5.29
C ILE A 73 -6.33 18.70 -6.50
N ASN A 74 -7.25 18.90 -7.45
CA ASN A 74 -7.06 19.83 -8.54
C ASN A 74 -7.13 21.26 -7.98
N PRO A 75 -6.09 22.09 -8.14
CA PRO A 75 -6.08 23.42 -7.53
C PRO A 75 -7.11 24.40 -8.11
N HIS A 76 -7.66 24.11 -9.28
CA HIS A 76 -8.67 24.96 -9.92
C HIS A 76 -10.09 24.60 -9.51
N THR A 77 -10.38 23.31 -9.34
CA THR A 77 -11.74 22.81 -9.04
C THR A 77 -11.92 22.39 -7.60
N GLU A 78 -10.81 22.18 -6.87
CA GLU A 78 -10.77 21.64 -5.51
C GLU A 78 -11.30 20.20 -5.41
N GLU A 79 -11.48 19.54 -6.57
CA GLU A 79 -11.90 18.14 -6.62
C GLU A 79 -10.71 17.20 -6.41
N PRO A 80 -10.93 16.03 -5.79
CA PRO A 80 -9.88 15.01 -5.69
C PRO A 80 -9.36 14.60 -7.06
N LEU A 81 -8.04 14.35 -7.17
CA LEU A 81 -7.41 13.95 -8.43
C LEU A 81 -7.76 12.51 -8.84
N ALA A 82 -8.24 11.70 -7.92
CA ALA A 82 -8.62 10.32 -8.18
C ALA A 82 -9.70 9.86 -7.22
N ASP A 83 -10.42 8.79 -7.56
CA ASP A 83 -11.40 8.17 -6.68
C ASP A 83 -10.68 7.32 -5.63
N ILE A 84 -10.78 7.73 -4.37
CA ILE A 84 -10.08 7.06 -3.27
C ILE A 84 -10.59 5.63 -3.05
N TRP A 85 -11.87 5.39 -3.32
CA TRP A 85 -12.45 4.05 -3.19
C TRP A 85 -11.85 3.10 -4.21
N GLU A 86 -11.70 3.55 -5.46
CA GLU A 86 -11.07 2.75 -6.52
C GLU A 86 -9.60 2.45 -6.21
N ILE A 87 -8.88 3.42 -5.62
CA ILE A 87 -7.50 3.23 -5.19
C ILE A 87 -7.43 2.13 -4.12
N CYS A 88 -8.29 2.18 -3.13
CA CYS A 88 -8.33 1.17 -2.06
C CYS A 88 -8.68 -0.22 -2.60
N LEU A 89 -9.63 -0.32 -3.53
CA LEU A 89 -9.95 -1.59 -4.18
C LEU A 89 -8.79 -2.13 -4.99
N TRP A 90 -8.12 -1.28 -5.73
CA TRP A 90 -6.94 -1.65 -6.52
C TRP A 90 -5.83 -2.21 -5.61
N MET A 91 -5.57 -1.55 -4.50
CA MET A 91 -4.56 -2.00 -3.54
C MET A 91 -4.95 -3.34 -2.90
N SER A 92 -6.21 -3.50 -2.50
CA SER A 92 -6.73 -4.76 -1.98
C SER A 92 -6.50 -5.91 -2.95
N ASN A 93 -6.81 -5.70 -4.22
CA ASN A 93 -6.67 -6.72 -5.25
C ASN A 93 -5.21 -7.09 -5.49
N ARG A 94 -4.29 -6.14 -5.39
CA ARG A 94 -2.87 -6.42 -5.50
C ARG A 94 -2.39 -7.34 -4.38
N PHE A 95 -2.85 -7.14 -3.15
CA PHE A 95 -2.52 -8.01 -2.03
C PHE A 95 -3.12 -9.41 -2.19
N ARG A 96 -4.37 -9.51 -2.64
CA ARG A 96 -5.01 -10.80 -2.88
C ARG A 96 -4.27 -11.62 -3.92
N THR A 97 -3.84 -10.99 -5.00
CA THR A 97 -3.06 -11.65 -6.05
C THR A 97 -1.74 -12.15 -5.50
N ARG A 98 -1.04 -11.34 -4.72
CA ARG A 98 0.24 -11.73 -4.13
C ARG A 98 0.10 -12.92 -3.18
N TRP A 99 -0.93 -12.92 -2.36
CA TRP A 99 -1.19 -14.03 -1.44
C TRP A 99 -1.52 -15.32 -2.20
N ALA A 100 -2.34 -15.22 -3.25
CA ALA A 100 -2.74 -16.37 -4.05
C ALA A 100 -1.58 -17.00 -4.83
N ASP A 101 -0.56 -16.21 -5.16
CA ASP A 101 0.61 -16.65 -5.93
C ASP A 101 1.69 -17.34 -5.07
N LEU A 102 1.48 -17.47 -3.78
CA LEU A 102 2.44 -18.12 -2.87
C LEU A 102 2.40 -19.66 -2.96
#